data_954d3df9d5a84e3361420b9ec2727a43
#
_entry.id   954d3df9d5a84e3361420b9ec2727a43
#
_cell.length_a   1.000
_cell.length_b   1.000
_cell.length_c   1.000
_cell.angle_alpha   90.00
_cell.angle_beta   90.00
_cell.angle_gamma   90.00
#
_symmetry.space_group_name_H-M   'P 1'
#
loop_
_entity.id
_entity.type
_entity.pdbx_description
1 polymer ?
#
loop_
_entity_poly.entity_id
_entity_poly.type
_entity_poly.pdbx_seq_one_letter_code
_entity_poly.pdbx_strand_id
1 'polypeptide(L)'
;MGRKRDATRRCQGVVRVPSDDHLLDLDDGRTIGYATWGEPSGSTVFVGHGTPGSRLDRYAALDDPEWVRGRRLRFVGVDRPGYGYSDPWPEASLLDCAGDFVRVADDLGLERFWALGVSGGAPYVIALGVLAPERVGRVALVSGADVGLDEDETPELLAAELGEEARMLREDPDEWYAGFVDEVAEVDRRVLERPEVRSIAIGMLQEAVRQGAVGWVDDVLRLGRPWLFRLDEVVADVTFHHGEDDGNVPPQYAMELAERIPGSRLHLHPGEGHISILDKPIQGIVETLIDP
;
A
#
# COMPACT_ATOMS: atom_id res chain seq x y z
N MET A 1 -10.13 22.75 12.07
CA MET A 1 -8.89 23.42 11.67
C MET A 1 -7.72 22.68 12.32
N GLY A 2 -7.24 21.60 11.68
CA GLY A 2 -6.22 20.71 12.22
C GLY A 2 -4.85 21.40 12.27
N ARG A 3 -4.07 21.14 13.31
CA ARG A 3 -2.71 21.67 13.45
C ARG A 3 -1.75 20.78 12.66
N LYS A 4 -1.19 21.30 11.56
CA LYS A 4 -0.08 20.66 10.83
C LYS A 4 1.19 20.71 11.67
N ARG A 5 1.79 19.54 11.97
CA ARG A 5 3.14 19.45 12.56
C ARG A 5 4.09 18.93 11.49
N ASP A 6 5.14 19.69 11.23
CA ASP A 6 6.21 19.38 10.28
C ASP A 6 7.28 18.49 10.95
N ALA A 7 7.60 17.35 10.36
CA ALA A 7 8.62 16.43 10.86
C ALA A 7 9.61 16.03 9.75
N THR A 8 10.60 16.90 9.51
CA THR A 8 11.66 16.63 8.54
C THR A 8 12.77 15.77 9.12
N ARG A 9 12.97 14.55 8.59
CA ARG A 9 14.20 13.75 8.73
C ARG A 9 14.82 13.49 7.36
N ARG A 10 16.08 13.88 7.20
CA ARG A 10 16.90 13.61 6.00
C ARG A 10 17.68 12.32 6.18
N CYS A 11 17.49 11.35 5.27
CA CYS A 11 18.42 10.22 5.05
C CYS A 11 19.43 10.61 3.96
N GLN A 12 20.71 10.26 4.16
CA GLN A 12 21.79 10.63 3.24
C GLN A 12 21.94 9.59 2.13
N GLY A 13 21.98 10.03 0.88
CA GLY A 13 22.60 9.29 -0.22
C GLY A 13 21.74 8.94 -1.43
N VAL A 14 20.40 8.95 -1.34
CA VAL A 14 19.50 8.69 -2.48
C VAL A 14 18.75 9.97 -2.85
N VAL A 15 18.76 10.37 -4.12
CA VAL A 15 17.97 11.51 -4.59
C VAL A 15 16.52 11.04 -4.65
N ARG A 16 15.71 11.43 -3.65
CA ARG A 16 14.29 11.11 -3.55
C ARG A 16 13.44 12.35 -3.87
N VAL A 17 12.22 12.11 -4.34
CA VAL A 17 11.19 13.17 -4.38
C VAL A 17 10.97 13.65 -2.94
N PRO A 18 11.07 14.97 -2.64
CA PRO A 18 10.73 15.47 -1.31
C PRO A 18 9.33 15.02 -0.90
N SER A 19 9.17 14.58 0.34
CA SER A 19 7.88 14.20 0.91
C SER A 19 7.58 15.03 2.13
N ASP A 20 6.31 15.36 2.31
CA ASP A 20 5.78 15.99 3.50
C ASP A 20 4.98 14.96 4.29
N ASP A 21 5.34 14.75 5.56
CA ASP A 21 4.60 13.92 6.51
C ASP A 21 3.54 14.77 7.21
N HIS A 22 2.33 14.24 7.33
CA HIS A 22 1.18 14.91 7.90
C HIS A 22 0.49 14.04 8.96
N LEU A 23 -0.15 14.72 9.92
CA LEU A 23 -1.05 14.11 10.89
C LEU A 23 -2.42 14.78 10.76
N LEU A 24 -3.45 13.98 10.62
CA LEU A 24 -4.84 14.40 10.55
C LEU A 24 -5.56 13.92 11.82
N ASP A 25 -5.87 14.85 12.72
CA ASP A 25 -6.67 14.57 13.91
C ASP A 25 -8.15 14.51 13.52
N LEU A 26 -8.82 13.42 13.84
CA LEU A 26 -10.23 13.19 13.54
C LEU A 26 -11.14 13.58 14.70
N ASP A 27 -12.42 13.83 14.41
CA ASP A 27 -13.45 14.16 15.42
C ASP A 27 -13.75 12.97 16.35
N ASP A 28 -13.44 11.74 15.95
CA ASP A 28 -13.57 10.53 16.77
C ASP A 28 -12.39 10.32 17.76
N GLY A 29 -11.41 11.22 17.73
CA GLY A 29 -10.25 11.24 18.61
C GLY A 29 -9.05 10.46 18.06
N ARG A 30 -9.19 9.78 16.90
CA ARG A 30 -8.06 9.11 16.24
C ARG A 30 -7.24 10.10 15.43
N THR A 31 -5.98 9.74 15.23
CA THR A 31 -5.05 10.41 14.29
C THR A 31 -4.79 9.51 13.10
N ILE A 32 -4.76 10.07 11.89
CA ILE A 32 -4.30 9.41 10.66
C ILE A 32 -2.96 10.01 10.27
N GLY A 33 -1.94 9.15 10.08
CA GLY A 33 -0.68 9.50 9.45
C GLY A 33 -0.77 9.38 7.94
N TYR A 34 -0.33 10.39 7.19
CA TYR A 34 -0.20 10.29 5.74
C TYR A 34 1.00 11.06 5.23
N ALA A 35 1.47 10.73 4.05
CA ALA A 35 2.57 11.43 3.39
C ALA A 35 2.16 11.84 1.98
N THR A 36 2.69 12.98 1.52
CA THR A 36 2.53 13.42 0.13
C THR A 36 3.88 13.61 -0.53
N TRP A 37 3.99 13.24 -1.80
CA TRP A 37 5.18 13.52 -2.60
C TRP A 37 4.82 13.78 -4.06
N GLY A 38 5.73 14.38 -4.80
CA GLY A 38 5.53 14.77 -6.20
C GLY A 38 5.02 16.21 -6.37
N GLU A 39 4.26 16.44 -7.42
CA GLU A 39 3.80 17.77 -7.82
C GLU A 39 2.49 18.14 -7.10
N PRO A 40 2.45 19.15 -6.23
CA PRO A 40 1.24 19.47 -5.43
C PRO A 40 -0.04 19.71 -6.25
N SER A 41 0.09 20.18 -7.48
CA SER A 41 -1.02 20.41 -8.42
C SER A 41 -1.17 19.31 -9.48
N GLY A 42 -0.50 18.17 -9.28
CA GLY A 42 -0.50 17.05 -10.21
C GLY A 42 -1.71 16.15 -10.09
N SER A 43 -1.84 15.21 -11.04
CA SER A 43 -2.78 14.10 -10.93
C SER A 43 -2.50 13.30 -9.67
N THR A 44 -3.48 13.22 -8.77
CA THR A 44 -3.28 12.62 -7.45
C THR A 44 -3.60 11.13 -7.45
N VAL A 45 -2.63 10.32 -7.06
CA VAL A 45 -2.76 8.87 -6.89
C VAL A 45 -2.58 8.52 -5.41
N PHE A 46 -3.60 7.94 -4.80
CA PHE A 46 -3.48 7.32 -3.48
C PHE A 46 -2.79 5.98 -3.61
N VAL A 47 -1.82 5.72 -2.73
CA VAL A 47 -1.10 4.45 -2.66
C VAL A 47 -1.54 3.72 -1.40
N GLY A 48 -2.26 2.61 -1.58
CA GLY A 48 -2.57 1.65 -0.53
C GLY A 48 -1.40 0.69 -0.38
N HIS A 49 -0.68 0.82 0.73
CA HIS A 49 0.53 0.06 1.02
C HIS A 49 0.28 -1.43 1.22
N GLY A 50 1.33 -2.27 1.06
CA GLY A 50 1.31 -3.70 1.32
C GLY A 50 1.12 -4.07 2.79
N THR A 51 1.18 -5.36 3.12
CA THR A 51 1.09 -5.87 4.50
C THR A 51 2.35 -6.70 4.83
N PRO A 52 3.22 -6.23 5.75
CA PRO A 52 3.17 -4.91 6.37
C PRO A 52 3.61 -3.79 5.44
N GLY A 53 3.18 -2.57 5.71
CA GLY A 53 3.58 -1.39 4.96
C GLY A 53 3.26 -0.08 5.69
N SER A 54 3.51 1.04 5.07
CA SER A 54 3.28 2.36 5.65
C SER A 54 3.00 3.43 4.59
N ARG A 55 2.64 4.64 5.03
CA ARG A 55 2.54 5.81 4.14
C ARG A 55 3.82 6.09 3.33
N LEU A 56 4.94 5.45 3.69
CA LEU A 56 6.23 5.57 3.01
C LEU A 56 6.47 4.50 1.94
N ASP A 57 5.45 3.71 1.58
CA ASP A 57 5.50 2.73 0.48
C ASP A 57 5.57 3.46 -0.86
N ARG A 58 6.75 3.98 -1.17
CA ARG A 58 6.97 4.84 -2.32
C ARG A 58 7.48 4.09 -3.54
N TYR A 59 7.91 2.83 -3.36
CA TYR A 59 8.56 2.02 -4.39
C TYR A 59 9.56 2.82 -5.23
N ALA A 60 10.75 2.30 -5.49
CA ALA A 60 11.85 3.07 -6.08
C ALA A 60 11.47 3.74 -7.42
N ALA A 61 10.64 3.08 -8.22
CA ALA A 61 10.19 3.61 -9.51
C ALA A 61 9.19 4.77 -9.39
N LEU A 62 8.36 4.78 -8.34
CA LEU A 62 7.43 5.90 -8.06
C LEU A 62 8.12 7.07 -7.35
N ASP A 63 9.37 6.89 -6.93
CA ASP A 63 10.21 7.92 -6.30
C ASP A 63 11.21 8.56 -7.28
N ASP A 64 11.09 8.27 -8.58
CA ASP A 64 11.89 8.89 -9.65
C ASP A 64 11.46 10.35 -9.89
N PRO A 65 12.30 11.36 -9.53
CA PRO A 65 11.91 12.76 -9.62
C PRO A 65 11.68 13.26 -11.04
N GLU A 66 12.37 12.69 -12.03
CA GLU A 66 12.23 13.11 -13.43
C GLU A 66 10.92 12.61 -14.01
N TRP A 67 10.59 11.34 -13.76
CA TRP A 67 9.35 10.74 -14.20
C TRP A 67 8.13 11.39 -13.51
N VAL A 68 8.17 11.53 -12.17
CA VAL A 68 7.10 12.16 -11.38
C VAL A 68 6.81 13.58 -11.87
N ARG A 69 7.85 14.39 -12.08
CA ARG A 69 7.70 15.77 -12.59
C ARG A 69 7.22 15.79 -14.04
N GLY A 70 7.79 14.94 -14.90
CA GLY A 70 7.43 14.85 -16.31
C GLY A 70 5.97 14.49 -16.54
N ARG A 71 5.39 13.66 -15.65
CA ARG A 71 3.98 13.24 -15.67
C ARG A 71 3.07 14.11 -14.81
N ARG A 72 3.63 15.08 -14.07
CA ARG A 72 2.88 15.93 -13.14
C ARG A 72 2.07 15.11 -12.15
N LEU A 73 2.70 14.15 -11.50
CA LEU A 73 2.08 13.24 -10.54
C LEU A 73 2.20 13.77 -9.12
N ARG A 74 1.15 13.56 -8.35
CA ARG A 74 1.14 13.69 -6.89
C ARG A 74 0.74 12.33 -6.31
N PHE A 75 1.49 11.86 -5.34
CA PHE A 75 1.15 10.65 -4.60
C PHE A 75 0.74 10.98 -3.18
N VAL A 76 -0.14 10.15 -2.63
CA VAL A 76 -0.58 10.21 -1.23
C VAL A 76 -0.52 8.80 -0.66
N GLY A 77 0.38 8.56 0.28
CA GLY A 77 0.42 7.36 1.09
C GLY A 77 -0.31 7.59 2.40
N VAL A 78 -1.13 6.64 2.83
CA VAL A 78 -1.88 6.71 4.09
C VAL A 78 -1.49 5.52 4.96
N ASP A 79 -1.09 5.77 6.21
CA ASP A 79 -0.91 4.71 7.19
C ASP A 79 -2.28 4.11 7.54
N ARG A 80 -2.49 2.82 7.30
CA ARG A 80 -3.68 2.13 7.80
C ARG A 80 -3.67 2.09 9.35
N PRO A 81 -4.81 1.83 10.00
CA PRO A 81 -4.87 1.78 11.46
C PRO A 81 -3.79 0.89 12.10
N GLY A 82 -3.07 1.44 13.08
CA GLY A 82 -1.99 0.76 13.80
C GLY A 82 -0.62 0.78 13.13
N TYR A 83 -0.53 1.25 11.88
CA TYR A 83 0.75 1.46 11.20
C TYR A 83 1.25 2.89 11.35
N GLY A 84 2.55 3.08 11.24
CA GLY A 84 3.21 4.37 11.19
C GLY A 84 2.74 5.34 12.29
N TYR A 85 2.04 6.39 11.90
CA TYR A 85 1.47 7.39 12.82
C TYR A 85 -0.04 7.26 13.03
N SER A 86 -0.71 6.33 12.36
CA SER A 86 -2.15 6.14 12.52
C SER A 86 -2.48 5.37 13.79
N ASP A 87 -3.46 5.86 14.55
CA ASP A 87 -3.92 5.16 15.74
C ASP A 87 -4.51 3.79 15.40
N PRO A 88 -4.35 2.77 16.28
CA PRO A 88 -4.94 1.46 16.10
C PRO A 88 -6.48 1.51 16.07
N TRP A 89 -7.08 0.64 15.26
CA TRP A 89 -8.52 0.45 15.19
C TRP A 89 -8.86 -1.01 14.86
N PRO A 90 -8.78 -1.92 15.84
CA PRO A 90 -8.89 -3.38 15.63
C PRO A 90 -10.24 -3.81 15.04
N GLU A 91 -11.33 -3.11 15.39
CA GLU A 91 -12.68 -3.42 14.91
C GLU A 91 -12.99 -2.87 13.52
N ALA A 92 -12.10 -2.03 12.96
CA ALA A 92 -12.34 -1.42 11.65
C ALA A 92 -12.53 -2.48 10.55
N SER A 93 -13.54 -2.28 9.73
CA SER A 93 -13.72 -3.01 8.48
C SER A 93 -12.86 -2.42 7.36
N LEU A 94 -12.81 -3.09 6.20
CA LEU A 94 -12.19 -2.54 4.99
C LEU A 94 -12.85 -1.21 4.56
N LEU A 95 -14.18 -1.09 4.69
CA LEU A 95 -14.92 0.14 4.39
C LEU A 95 -14.57 1.27 5.35
N ASP A 96 -14.39 0.98 6.63
CA ASP A 96 -13.98 1.98 7.62
C ASP A 96 -12.58 2.52 7.29
N CYS A 97 -11.64 1.63 6.97
CA CYS A 97 -10.30 2.01 6.53
C CYS A 97 -10.32 2.79 5.20
N ALA A 98 -11.16 2.40 4.24
CA ALA A 98 -11.38 3.18 3.02
C ALA A 98 -11.93 4.58 3.34
N GLY A 99 -12.76 4.71 4.37
CA GLY A 99 -13.22 6.00 4.89
C GLY A 99 -12.08 6.92 5.35
N ASP A 100 -11.01 6.36 5.90
CA ASP A 100 -9.82 7.15 6.30
C ASP A 100 -9.10 7.75 5.07
N PHE A 101 -9.04 7.04 3.94
CA PHE A 101 -8.56 7.62 2.67
C PHE A 101 -9.42 8.79 2.19
N VAL A 102 -10.76 8.68 2.33
CA VAL A 102 -11.69 9.76 1.99
C VAL A 102 -11.46 10.98 2.88
N ARG A 103 -11.24 10.78 4.19
CA ARG A 103 -10.93 11.90 5.13
C ARG A 103 -9.63 12.60 4.77
N VAL A 104 -8.59 11.86 4.37
CA VAL A 104 -7.33 12.44 3.87
C VAL A 104 -7.57 13.21 2.56
N ALA A 105 -8.40 12.68 1.64
CA ALA A 105 -8.76 13.39 0.41
C ALA A 105 -9.50 14.71 0.72
N ASP A 106 -10.36 14.74 1.73
CA ASP A 106 -11.07 15.94 2.19
C ASP A 106 -10.11 16.99 2.78
N ASP A 107 -9.15 16.55 3.64
CA ASP A 107 -8.12 17.44 4.21
C ASP A 107 -7.23 18.07 3.13
N LEU A 108 -6.99 17.32 2.04
CA LEU A 108 -6.22 17.79 0.89
C LEU A 108 -7.05 18.59 -0.13
N GLY A 109 -8.39 18.72 0.06
CA GLY A 109 -9.31 19.41 -0.84
C GLY A 109 -9.44 18.74 -2.20
N LEU A 110 -9.33 17.41 -2.27
CA LEU A 110 -9.39 16.64 -3.51
C LEU A 110 -10.82 16.21 -3.82
N GLU A 111 -11.38 16.68 -4.90
CA GLU A 111 -12.71 16.23 -5.38
C GLU A 111 -12.62 14.87 -6.08
N ARG A 112 -11.55 14.64 -6.84
CA ARG A 112 -11.28 13.38 -7.56
C ARG A 112 -9.82 12.98 -7.44
N PHE A 113 -9.58 11.66 -7.44
CA PHE A 113 -8.26 11.05 -7.37
C PHE A 113 -8.27 9.64 -7.97
N TRP A 114 -7.11 9.05 -8.16
CA TRP A 114 -6.90 7.65 -8.55
C TRP A 114 -6.36 6.86 -7.37
N ALA A 115 -6.51 5.54 -7.40
CA ALA A 115 -6.03 4.68 -6.33
C ALA A 115 -5.22 3.50 -6.88
N LEU A 116 -4.06 3.27 -6.28
CA LEU A 116 -3.16 2.15 -6.52
C LEU A 116 -3.08 1.32 -5.26
N GLY A 117 -3.51 0.06 -5.30
CA GLY A 117 -3.38 -0.88 -4.17
C GLY A 117 -2.32 -1.92 -4.46
N VAL A 118 -1.38 -2.10 -3.55
CA VAL A 118 -0.30 -3.07 -3.70
C VAL A 118 -0.44 -4.18 -2.67
N SER A 119 -0.37 -5.45 -3.12
CA SER A 119 -0.44 -6.61 -2.22
C SER A 119 -1.64 -6.52 -1.27
N GLY A 120 -1.44 -6.63 0.03
CA GLY A 120 -2.48 -6.44 1.06
C GLY A 120 -3.20 -5.09 1.04
N GLY A 121 -2.72 -4.11 0.28
CA GLY A 121 -3.41 -2.82 0.06
C GLY A 121 -4.56 -2.90 -0.95
N ALA A 122 -4.60 -3.94 -1.80
CA ALA A 122 -5.61 -4.08 -2.85
C ALA A 122 -7.05 -4.11 -2.33
N PRO A 123 -7.42 -4.90 -1.29
CA PRO A 123 -8.78 -4.92 -0.74
C PRO A 123 -9.26 -3.55 -0.25
N TYR A 124 -8.38 -2.73 0.30
CA TYR A 124 -8.71 -1.38 0.80
C TYR A 124 -9.06 -0.41 -0.32
N VAL A 125 -8.32 -0.46 -1.45
CA VAL A 125 -8.65 0.41 -2.59
C VAL A 125 -9.84 -0.13 -3.39
N ILE A 126 -10.14 -1.43 -3.35
CA ILE A 126 -11.42 -1.97 -3.84
C ILE A 126 -12.57 -1.40 -2.99
N ALA A 127 -12.45 -1.45 -1.65
CA ALA A 127 -13.42 -0.88 -0.74
C ALA A 127 -13.62 0.63 -0.95
N LEU A 128 -12.55 1.35 -1.28
CA LEU A 128 -12.60 2.77 -1.64
C LEU A 128 -13.41 3.01 -2.93
N GLY A 129 -13.26 2.12 -3.93
CA GLY A 129 -14.07 2.13 -5.16
C GLY A 129 -15.55 1.84 -4.93
N VAL A 130 -15.90 1.15 -3.84
CA VAL A 130 -17.32 0.96 -3.41
C VAL A 130 -17.82 2.18 -2.63
N LEU A 131 -17.01 2.70 -1.70
CA LEU A 131 -17.41 3.76 -0.78
C LEU A 131 -17.55 5.13 -1.44
N ALA A 132 -16.68 5.46 -2.39
CA ALA A 132 -16.61 6.78 -3.00
C ALA A 132 -16.45 6.72 -4.54
N PRO A 133 -17.33 6.00 -5.26
CA PRO A 133 -17.16 5.73 -6.68
C PRO A 133 -17.15 7.00 -7.56
N GLU A 134 -17.83 8.08 -7.14
CA GLU A 134 -17.85 9.35 -7.86
C GLU A 134 -16.54 10.15 -7.71
N ARG A 135 -15.72 9.83 -6.71
CA ARG A 135 -14.44 10.49 -6.41
C ARG A 135 -13.25 9.71 -6.95
N VAL A 136 -13.35 8.37 -6.97
CA VAL A 136 -12.30 7.49 -7.47
C VAL A 136 -12.42 7.36 -8.98
N GLY A 137 -11.45 7.89 -9.71
CA GLY A 137 -11.45 7.83 -11.17
C GLY A 137 -11.26 6.42 -11.70
N ARG A 138 -10.19 5.78 -11.28
CA ARG A 138 -9.83 4.38 -11.58
C ARG A 138 -9.06 3.78 -10.42
N VAL A 139 -9.02 2.45 -10.39
CA VAL A 139 -8.30 1.64 -9.42
C VAL A 139 -7.34 0.70 -10.15
N ALA A 140 -6.07 0.71 -9.77
CA ALA A 140 -5.11 -0.31 -10.18
C ALA A 140 -4.69 -1.15 -8.97
N LEU A 141 -4.70 -2.46 -9.14
CA LEU A 141 -4.32 -3.44 -8.12
C LEU A 141 -3.09 -4.19 -8.60
N VAL A 142 -2.02 -4.14 -7.84
CA VAL A 142 -0.74 -4.75 -8.21
C VAL A 142 -0.38 -5.83 -7.21
N SER A 143 -0.18 -7.06 -7.67
CA SER A 143 0.13 -8.23 -6.85
C SER A 143 -0.84 -8.42 -5.68
N GLY A 144 -2.09 -7.96 -5.86
CA GLY A 144 -3.12 -7.97 -4.82
C GLY A 144 -3.90 -9.27 -4.79
N ALA A 145 -4.31 -9.67 -3.60
CA ALA A 145 -5.13 -10.85 -3.39
C ALA A 145 -6.10 -10.69 -2.22
N ASP A 146 -7.07 -11.60 -2.20
CA ASP A 146 -7.83 -11.96 -1.02
C ASP A 146 -6.97 -12.91 -0.20
N VAL A 147 -6.46 -12.45 0.93
CA VAL A 147 -5.62 -13.27 1.80
C VAL A 147 -6.51 -13.94 2.82
N GLY A 148 -6.79 -15.23 2.64
CA GLY A 148 -7.44 -16.04 3.65
C GLY A 148 -6.52 -16.22 4.87
N LEU A 149 -7.12 -16.34 6.06
CA LEU A 149 -6.41 -16.87 7.24
C LEU A 149 -6.44 -18.41 7.17
N ASP A 150 -5.35 -19.04 7.56
CA ASP A 150 -5.34 -20.48 7.78
C ASP A 150 -6.27 -20.85 8.96
N GLU A 151 -6.92 -22.02 8.89
CA GLU A 151 -7.89 -22.45 9.90
C GLU A 151 -7.29 -22.55 11.31
N ASP A 152 -5.97 -22.74 11.41
CA ASP A 152 -5.23 -22.88 12.67
C ASP A 152 -4.65 -21.53 13.18
N GLU A 153 -4.76 -20.44 12.43
CA GLU A 153 -4.28 -19.12 12.85
C GLU A 153 -5.22 -18.47 13.85
N THR A 154 -4.70 -18.22 15.04
CA THR A 154 -5.41 -17.48 16.08
C THR A 154 -4.80 -16.09 16.27
N PRO A 155 -5.58 -15.10 16.77
CA PRO A 155 -5.05 -13.78 17.06
C PRO A 155 -3.81 -13.80 17.97
N GLU A 156 -3.76 -14.72 18.93
CA GLU A 156 -2.66 -14.87 19.88
C GLU A 156 -1.40 -15.43 19.21
N LEU A 157 -1.54 -16.40 18.31
CA LEU A 157 -0.42 -16.95 17.53
C LEU A 157 0.15 -15.92 16.60
N LEU A 158 -0.70 -15.21 15.83
CA LEU A 158 -0.30 -14.12 14.97
C LEU A 158 0.40 -12.99 15.73
N ALA A 159 -0.14 -12.61 16.90
CA ALA A 159 0.48 -11.57 17.72
C ALA A 159 1.86 -11.99 18.24
N ALA A 160 2.08 -13.26 18.55
CA ALA A 160 3.37 -13.76 18.99
C ALA A 160 4.38 -13.81 17.85
N GLU A 161 4.01 -14.35 16.70
CA GLU A 161 4.86 -14.49 15.52
C GLU A 161 5.21 -13.12 14.92
N LEU A 162 4.21 -12.33 14.52
CA LEU A 162 4.42 -11.02 13.94
C LEU A 162 5.03 -10.02 14.94
N GLY A 163 4.82 -10.25 16.25
CA GLY A 163 5.49 -9.50 17.31
C GLY A 163 7.00 -9.70 17.32
N GLU A 164 7.46 -10.93 17.11
CA GLU A 164 8.88 -11.25 16.99
C GLU A 164 9.47 -10.68 15.69
N GLU A 165 8.78 -10.85 14.55
CA GLU A 165 9.17 -10.26 13.27
C GLU A 165 9.31 -8.73 13.36
N ALA A 166 8.32 -8.06 13.93
CA ALA A 166 8.35 -6.61 14.14
C ALA A 166 9.49 -6.18 15.08
N ARG A 167 9.83 -7.00 16.06
CA ARG A 167 10.96 -6.76 16.95
C ARG A 167 12.28 -6.85 16.20
N MET A 168 12.50 -7.93 15.45
CA MET A 168 13.70 -8.15 14.64
C MET A 168 13.88 -7.01 13.63
N LEU A 169 12.83 -6.63 12.93
CA LEU A 169 12.84 -5.56 11.95
C LEU A 169 13.21 -4.18 12.57
N ARG A 170 12.91 -3.95 13.83
CA ARG A 170 13.30 -2.71 14.54
C ARG A 170 14.71 -2.76 15.09
N GLU A 171 15.14 -3.92 15.62
CA GLU A 171 16.42 -4.08 16.33
C GLU A 171 17.57 -4.39 15.37
N ASP A 172 17.35 -5.26 14.37
CA ASP A 172 18.30 -5.64 13.32
C ASP A 172 17.64 -5.72 11.94
N PRO A 173 17.30 -4.56 11.35
CA PRO A 173 16.62 -4.52 10.05
C PRO A 173 17.46 -5.11 8.91
N ASP A 174 18.78 -5.11 9.06
CA ASP A 174 19.68 -5.65 8.03
C ASP A 174 19.65 -7.16 8.00
N GLU A 175 19.64 -7.82 9.16
CA GLU A 175 19.52 -9.28 9.27
C GLU A 175 18.12 -9.75 8.85
N TRP A 176 17.08 -9.08 9.33
CA TRP A 176 15.71 -9.38 8.93
C TRP A 176 15.53 -9.27 7.40
N TYR A 177 16.03 -8.19 6.81
CA TYR A 177 15.92 -7.97 5.37
C TYR A 177 16.69 -9.03 4.56
N ALA A 178 17.85 -9.45 5.04
CA ALA A 178 18.63 -10.52 4.39
C ALA A 178 17.85 -11.84 4.39
N GLY A 179 17.22 -12.21 5.51
CA GLY A 179 16.35 -13.38 5.60
C GLY A 179 15.17 -13.30 4.63
N PHE A 180 14.48 -12.17 4.58
CA PHE A 180 13.38 -11.94 3.65
C PHE A 180 13.82 -12.08 2.17
N VAL A 181 14.98 -11.52 1.79
CA VAL A 181 15.52 -11.61 0.42
C VAL A 181 15.87 -13.05 0.04
N ASP A 182 16.28 -13.87 1.00
CA ASP A 182 16.61 -15.28 0.73
C ASP A 182 15.38 -16.15 0.43
N GLU A 183 14.19 -15.74 0.87
CA GLU A 183 12.94 -16.49 0.73
C GLU A 183 12.15 -16.14 -0.55
N VAL A 184 12.41 -14.99 -1.16
CA VAL A 184 11.65 -14.56 -2.34
C VAL A 184 12.14 -15.20 -3.64
N ALA A 185 11.30 -15.16 -4.68
CA ALA A 185 11.64 -15.61 -6.02
C ALA A 185 12.86 -14.86 -6.58
N GLU A 186 13.65 -15.56 -7.43
CA GLU A 186 14.90 -15.01 -8.01
C GLU A 186 14.69 -13.68 -8.75
N VAL A 187 13.56 -13.49 -9.41
CA VAL A 187 13.23 -12.25 -10.13
C VAL A 187 13.07 -11.08 -9.17
N ASP A 188 12.48 -11.31 -8.01
CA ASP A 188 12.28 -10.32 -6.95
C ASP A 188 13.58 -10.03 -6.20
N ARG A 189 14.36 -11.07 -5.92
CA ARG A 189 15.68 -10.97 -5.27
C ARG A 189 16.58 -9.98 -5.99
N ARG A 190 16.67 -10.04 -7.31
CA ARG A 190 17.48 -9.13 -8.13
C ARG A 190 17.10 -7.66 -7.94
N VAL A 191 15.84 -7.38 -7.70
CA VAL A 191 15.36 -6.02 -7.42
C VAL A 191 15.71 -5.61 -6.01
N LEU A 192 15.44 -6.48 -5.04
CA LEU A 192 15.66 -6.23 -3.61
C LEU A 192 17.15 -6.07 -3.23
N GLU A 193 18.07 -6.76 -3.94
CA GLU A 193 19.51 -6.64 -3.71
C GLU A 193 20.09 -5.27 -4.13
N ARG A 194 19.36 -4.46 -4.88
CA ARG A 194 19.84 -3.13 -5.27
C ARG A 194 19.87 -2.21 -4.04
N PRO A 195 21.00 -1.50 -3.78
CA PRO A 195 21.18 -0.70 -2.57
C PRO A 195 20.11 0.38 -2.36
N GLU A 196 19.66 1.01 -3.45
CA GLU A 196 18.59 2.03 -3.41
C GLU A 196 17.24 1.43 -3.04
N VAL A 197 16.89 0.25 -3.58
CA VAL A 197 15.65 -0.46 -3.24
C VAL A 197 15.68 -0.93 -1.80
N ARG A 198 16.80 -1.55 -1.37
CA ARG A 198 17.00 -1.99 0.01
C ARG A 198 16.81 -0.85 1.00
N SER A 199 17.43 0.30 0.75
CA SER A 199 17.31 1.46 1.65
C SER A 199 15.87 1.97 1.76
N ILE A 200 15.11 1.96 0.65
CA ILE A 200 13.70 2.36 0.66
C ILE A 200 12.86 1.32 1.40
N ALA A 201 13.03 0.05 1.09
CA ALA A 201 12.28 -1.05 1.68
C ALA A 201 12.46 -1.13 3.20
N ILE A 202 13.70 -1.09 3.70
CA ILE A 202 13.97 -1.08 5.13
C ILE A 202 13.31 0.14 5.80
N GLY A 203 13.41 1.32 5.21
CA GLY A 203 12.84 2.54 5.79
C GLY A 203 11.30 2.48 5.89
N MET A 204 10.62 1.98 4.86
CA MET A 204 9.16 1.83 4.87
C MET A 204 8.67 0.76 5.84
N LEU A 205 9.40 -0.39 5.92
CA LEU A 205 9.07 -1.48 6.83
C LEU A 205 9.31 -1.12 8.30
N GLN A 206 10.42 -0.43 8.62
CA GLN A 206 10.65 0.09 9.97
C GLN A 206 9.57 1.09 10.39
N GLU A 207 9.09 1.91 9.46
CA GLU A 207 7.98 2.81 9.73
C GLU A 207 6.67 2.05 9.94
N ALA A 208 6.42 0.97 9.18
CA ALA A 208 5.26 0.10 9.38
C ALA A 208 5.19 -0.44 10.82
N VAL A 209 6.32 -0.90 11.36
CA VAL A 209 6.40 -1.46 12.72
C VAL A 209 6.77 -0.43 13.80
N ARG A 210 6.59 0.87 13.55
CA ARG A 210 6.85 1.96 14.51
C ARG A 210 6.14 1.72 15.84
N GLN A 211 4.91 1.24 15.80
CA GLN A 211 4.07 0.93 16.95
C GLN A 211 4.14 -0.56 17.37
N GLY A 212 5.16 -1.32 16.92
CA GLY A 212 5.23 -2.77 17.06
C GLY A 212 4.41 -3.46 15.99
N ALA A 213 3.87 -4.65 16.30
CA ALA A 213 3.14 -5.47 15.36
C ALA A 213 1.63 -5.17 15.31
N VAL A 214 1.11 -4.21 16.10
CA VAL A 214 -0.33 -4.03 16.26
C VAL A 214 -1.05 -3.81 14.93
N GLY A 215 -0.54 -2.94 14.07
CA GLY A 215 -1.11 -2.70 12.75
C GLY A 215 -1.04 -3.93 11.86
N TRP A 216 0.07 -4.65 11.91
CA TRP A 216 0.28 -5.86 11.11
C TRP A 216 -0.68 -6.99 11.51
N VAL A 217 -0.80 -7.27 12.79
CA VAL A 217 -1.74 -8.28 13.32
C VAL A 217 -3.18 -7.92 12.95
N ASP A 218 -3.61 -6.69 13.23
CA ASP A 218 -4.95 -6.22 12.93
C ASP A 218 -5.27 -6.29 11.43
N ASP A 219 -4.27 -6.03 10.58
CA ASP A 219 -4.39 -6.03 9.15
C ASP A 219 -4.57 -7.45 8.60
N VAL A 220 -3.73 -8.40 9.02
CA VAL A 220 -3.86 -9.83 8.65
C VAL A 220 -5.22 -10.36 9.08
N LEU A 221 -5.64 -10.10 10.33
CA LEU A 221 -6.96 -10.51 10.84
C LEU A 221 -8.11 -9.87 10.04
N ARG A 222 -7.98 -8.62 9.63
CA ARG A 222 -9.00 -7.90 8.86
C ARG A 222 -9.11 -8.42 7.44
N LEU A 223 -7.99 -8.68 6.78
CA LEU A 223 -7.92 -9.24 5.44
C LEU A 223 -8.52 -10.64 5.37
N GLY A 224 -8.34 -11.46 6.42
CA GLY A 224 -8.90 -12.80 6.52
C GLY A 224 -10.39 -12.86 6.91
N ARG A 225 -11.03 -11.73 7.23
CA ARG A 225 -12.48 -11.67 7.54
C ARG A 225 -13.30 -11.53 6.25
N PRO A 226 -14.58 -11.97 6.27
CA PRO A 226 -15.50 -11.67 5.16
C PRO A 226 -15.61 -10.16 4.93
N TRP A 227 -15.50 -9.74 3.68
CA TRP A 227 -15.65 -8.33 3.32
C TRP A 227 -17.12 -7.92 3.48
N LEU A 228 -17.36 -6.73 4.08
CA LEU A 228 -18.71 -6.24 4.36
C LEU A 228 -19.36 -5.54 3.16
N PHE A 229 -18.87 -5.80 1.96
CA PHE A 229 -19.43 -5.36 0.68
C PHE A 229 -19.33 -6.47 -0.35
N ARG A 230 -20.06 -6.34 -1.43
CA ARG A 230 -20.06 -7.30 -2.52
C ARG A 230 -19.15 -6.78 -3.63
N LEU A 231 -18.43 -7.69 -4.28
CA LEU A 231 -17.53 -7.32 -5.39
C LEU A 231 -18.30 -6.83 -6.64
N ASP A 232 -19.57 -7.26 -6.81
CA ASP A 232 -20.42 -6.77 -7.87
C ASP A 232 -21.02 -5.38 -7.62
N GLU A 233 -20.77 -4.77 -6.44
CA GLU A 233 -21.08 -3.37 -6.12
C GLU A 233 -19.96 -2.41 -6.51
N VAL A 234 -18.79 -2.92 -6.91
CA VAL A 234 -17.67 -2.10 -7.37
C VAL A 234 -18.01 -1.51 -8.73
N VAL A 235 -18.20 -0.20 -8.78
CA VAL A 235 -18.51 0.55 -10.02
C VAL A 235 -17.32 1.32 -10.57
N ALA A 236 -16.22 1.40 -9.83
CA ALA A 236 -14.98 1.99 -10.31
C ALA A 236 -14.39 1.16 -11.47
N ASP A 237 -13.69 1.81 -12.38
CA ASP A 237 -12.91 1.14 -13.43
C ASP A 237 -11.67 0.48 -12.79
N VAL A 238 -11.66 -0.85 -12.68
CA VAL A 238 -10.62 -1.62 -11.97
C VAL A 238 -9.73 -2.37 -12.95
N THR A 239 -8.41 -2.23 -12.76
CA THR A 239 -7.41 -3.03 -13.45
C THR A 239 -6.58 -3.84 -12.46
N PHE A 240 -6.38 -5.11 -12.76
CA PHE A 240 -5.47 -5.99 -12.04
C PHE A 240 -4.17 -6.14 -12.82
N HIS A 241 -3.06 -6.05 -12.13
CA HIS A 241 -1.72 -6.28 -12.66
C HIS A 241 -1.00 -7.27 -11.75
N HIS A 242 -0.56 -8.41 -12.30
CA HIS A 242 0.04 -9.47 -11.51
C HIS A 242 1.22 -10.10 -12.26
N GLY A 243 2.33 -10.34 -11.54
CA GLY A 243 3.46 -11.06 -12.09
C GLY A 243 3.14 -12.55 -12.27
N GLU A 244 3.48 -13.14 -13.42
CA GLU A 244 3.27 -14.58 -13.64
C GLU A 244 4.19 -15.44 -12.75
N ASP A 245 5.35 -14.90 -12.36
CA ASP A 245 6.34 -15.55 -11.49
C ASP A 245 6.25 -15.10 -10.02
N ASP A 246 5.09 -14.55 -9.60
CA ASP A 246 4.82 -14.16 -8.22
C ASP A 246 4.79 -15.40 -7.32
N GLY A 247 5.88 -15.57 -6.55
CA GLY A 247 6.01 -16.68 -5.61
C GLY A 247 5.42 -16.40 -4.22
N ASN A 248 5.02 -15.14 -3.95
CA ASN A 248 4.44 -14.74 -2.69
C ASN A 248 2.91 -14.81 -2.70
N VAL A 249 2.30 -14.26 -3.74
CA VAL A 249 0.85 -14.30 -3.95
C VAL A 249 0.57 -14.92 -5.32
N PRO A 250 -0.02 -16.13 -5.37
CA PRO A 250 -0.32 -16.78 -6.64
C PRO A 250 -1.25 -15.94 -7.54
N PRO A 251 -0.96 -15.80 -8.86
CA PRO A 251 -1.77 -15.02 -9.80
C PRO A 251 -3.25 -15.43 -9.86
N GLN A 252 -3.56 -16.67 -9.47
CA GLN A 252 -4.92 -17.23 -9.42
C GLN A 252 -5.86 -16.38 -8.57
N TYR A 253 -5.38 -15.79 -7.47
CA TYR A 253 -6.18 -14.90 -6.62
C TYR A 253 -6.63 -13.63 -7.36
N ALA A 254 -5.74 -13.02 -8.12
CA ALA A 254 -6.09 -11.86 -8.94
C ALA A 254 -7.07 -12.24 -10.06
N MET A 255 -6.92 -13.43 -10.64
CA MET A 255 -7.87 -13.97 -11.66
C MET A 255 -9.26 -14.15 -11.07
N GLU A 256 -9.38 -14.80 -9.90
CA GLU A 256 -10.64 -15.02 -9.20
C GLU A 256 -11.35 -13.72 -8.80
N LEU A 257 -10.59 -12.73 -8.30
CA LEU A 257 -11.15 -11.41 -7.97
C LEU A 257 -11.61 -10.66 -9.23
N ALA A 258 -10.83 -10.72 -10.31
CA ALA A 258 -11.18 -10.07 -11.57
C ALA A 258 -12.46 -10.63 -12.18
N GLU A 259 -12.70 -11.95 -12.09
CA GLU A 259 -13.95 -12.56 -12.55
C GLU A 259 -15.19 -12.08 -11.77
N ARG A 260 -15.01 -11.66 -10.51
CA ARG A 260 -16.08 -11.25 -9.60
C ARG A 260 -16.39 -9.76 -9.64
N ILE A 261 -15.50 -8.91 -10.19
CA ILE A 261 -15.71 -7.47 -10.33
C ILE A 261 -16.12 -7.15 -11.77
N PRO A 262 -17.38 -6.71 -12.01
CA PRO A 262 -17.88 -6.46 -13.35
C PRO A 262 -17.07 -5.42 -14.10
N GLY A 263 -16.64 -5.73 -15.31
CA GLY A 263 -15.91 -4.81 -16.17
C GLY A 263 -14.44 -4.61 -15.82
N SER A 264 -13.92 -5.31 -14.82
CA SER A 264 -12.49 -5.27 -14.51
C SER A 264 -11.64 -5.87 -15.63
N ARG A 265 -10.39 -5.50 -15.68
CA ARG A 265 -9.40 -6.03 -16.63
C ARG A 265 -8.22 -6.61 -15.87
N LEU A 266 -7.74 -7.77 -16.31
CA LEU A 266 -6.55 -8.43 -15.75
C LEU A 266 -5.41 -8.38 -16.75
N HIS A 267 -4.24 -7.96 -16.28
CA HIS A 267 -2.98 -7.96 -16.99
C HIS A 267 -1.97 -8.82 -16.25
N LEU A 268 -1.63 -9.98 -16.82
CA LEU A 268 -0.52 -10.79 -16.34
C LEU A 268 0.77 -10.30 -16.98
N HIS A 269 1.82 -10.19 -16.17
CA HIS A 269 3.14 -9.70 -16.57
C HIS A 269 4.15 -10.83 -16.60
N PRO A 270 4.47 -11.37 -17.80
CA PRO A 270 5.42 -12.47 -17.94
C PRO A 270 6.82 -12.09 -17.42
N GLY A 271 7.41 -12.97 -16.61
CA GLY A 271 8.75 -12.78 -16.06
C GLY A 271 8.84 -11.79 -14.89
N GLU A 272 7.70 -11.30 -14.39
CA GLU A 272 7.63 -10.46 -13.18
C GLU A 272 7.12 -11.27 -11.99
N GLY A 273 7.68 -10.99 -10.82
CA GLY A 273 7.25 -11.54 -9.52
C GLY A 273 6.44 -10.53 -8.71
N HIS A 274 6.39 -10.76 -7.40
CA HIS A 274 5.66 -9.91 -6.45
C HIS A 274 6.23 -8.51 -6.32
N ILE A 275 7.56 -8.42 -6.27
CA ILE A 275 8.31 -7.17 -6.06
C ILE A 275 8.80 -6.59 -7.38
N SER A 276 9.23 -7.42 -8.33
CA SER A 276 9.82 -6.91 -9.57
C SER A 276 8.82 -6.12 -10.42
N ILE A 277 7.53 -6.46 -10.36
CA ILE A 277 6.46 -5.67 -10.99
C ILE A 277 6.34 -4.24 -10.43
N LEU A 278 6.79 -4.02 -9.19
CA LEU A 278 6.82 -2.71 -8.51
C LEU A 278 8.04 -1.86 -8.90
N ASP A 279 8.93 -2.39 -9.73
CA ASP A 279 10.05 -1.66 -10.32
C ASP A 279 9.58 -0.91 -11.59
N LYS A 280 10.19 -1.15 -12.72
CA LYS A 280 9.84 -0.43 -13.97
C LYS A 280 8.40 -0.61 -14.45
N PRO A 281 7.78 -1.80 -14.36
CA PRO A 281 6.40 -1.99 -14.81
C PRO A 281 5.40 -1.06 -14.14
N ILE A 282 5.58 -0.73 -12.84
CA ILE A 282 4.62 0.10 -12.08
C ILE A 282 4.44 1.50 -12.67
N GLN A 283 5.47 2.07 -13.31
CA GLN A 283 5.35 3.38 -13.96
C GLN A 283 4.33 3.34 -15.11
N GLY A 284 4.40 2.32 -15.97
CA GLY A 284 3.43 2.11 -17.03
C GLY A 284 2.02 1.82 -16.51
N ILE A 285 1.89 1.13 -15.38
CA ILE A 285 0.62 0.88 -14.70
C ILE A 285 0.01 2.22 -14.23
N VAL A 286 0.80 3.06 -13.56
CA VAL A 286 0.33 4.38 -13.10
C VAL A 286 -0.02 5.29 -14.29
N GLU A 287 0.75 5.27 -15.37
CA GLU A 287 0.43 6.03 -16.57
C GLU A 287 -0.94 5.63 -17.14
N THR A 288 -1.20 4.32 -17.26
CA THR A 288 -2.50 3.80 -17.71
C THR A 288 -3.63 4.15 -16.73
N LEU A 289 -3.33 4.17 -15.43
CA LEU A 289 -4.29 4.51 -14.38
C LEU A 289 -4.80 5.95 -14.51
N ILE A 290 -3.93 6.92 -14.81
CA ILE A 290 -4.26 8.34 -14.86
C ILE A 290 -4.71 8.83 -16.25
N ASP A 291 -4.31 8.15 -17.33
CA ASP A 291 -4.69 8.53 -18.68
C ASP A 291 -6.16 8.16 -18.94
N PRO A 292 -6.93 9.03 -19.67
CA PRO A 292 -8.36 8.83 -19.92
C PRO A 292 -8.67 7.67 -20.86
#